data_697e51e255bcd3c7a82c9b42d018cf7f
#
_entry.id   697e51e255bcd3c7a82c9b42d018cf7f
#
_cell.length_a   1.000
_cell.length_b   1.000
_cell.length_c   1.000
_cell.angle_alpha   90.00
_cell.angle_beta   90.00
_cell.angle_gamma   90.00
#
_symmetry.space_group_name_H-M   'P 1'
#
loop_
_entity.id
_entity.type
_entity.pdbx_description
1 polymer ?
#
loop_
_entity_poly.entity_id
_entity_poly.type
_entity_poly.pdbx_seq_one_letter_code
_entity_poly.pdbx_strand_id
1 'polypeptide(L)'
;MLDPLGKEIVATSVKGTGQIQTRMEVANPGKWSAENPILYTLIATLKDKGDVVEVIPVNVGFRKIELKNAQILVNGQPVLFKGVNRHEMDPDNGYYLSPQRMIQDIKIMKAFNINAVRTSHYPNDNLWYDLCDRYGLYVVAEANVESHGIGGHKTLARNPLFAKAHLERNQRNVQRSYN
;
A
#
# COMPACT_ATOMS: atom_id res chain seq x y z
N MET A 1 -8.47 2.92 17.79
CA MET A 1 -8.21 3.67 16.55
C MET A 1 -8.21 5.16 16.85
N LEU A 2 -7.24 5.89 16.32
CA LEU A 2 -7.13 7.33 16.46
C LEU A 2 -7.55 7.99 15.13
N ASP A 3 -8.18 9.16 15.25
CA ASP A 3 -8.47 10.02 14.10
C ASP A 3 -7.20 10.74 13.60
N PRO A 4 -7.26 11.51 12.50
CA PRO A 4 -6.09 12.24 11.96
C PRO A 4 -5.47 13.27 12.92
N LEU A 5 -6.17 13.66 13.97
CA LEU A 5 -5.69 14.57 15.00
C LEU A 5 -5.13 13.84 16.24
N GLY A 6 -5.11 12.49 16.20
CA GLY A 6 -4.61 11.65 17.30
C GLY A 6 -5.61 11.42 18.43
N LYS A 7 -6.89 11.78 18.26
CA LYS A 7 -7.94 11.50 19.23
C LYS A 7 -8.47 10.09 19.08
N GLU A 8 -8.63 9.38 20.19
CA GLU A 8 -9.27 8.06 20.16
C GLU A 8 -10.76 8.19 19.81
N ILE A 9 -11.18 7.39 18.79
CA ILE A 9 -12.55 7.38 18.29
C ILE A 9 -13.26 6.05 18.52
N VAL A 10 -12.52 4.94 18.60
CA VAL A 10 -13.05 3.63 18.94
C VAL A 10 -11.94 2.75 19.50
N ALA A 11 -12.28 1.97 20.51
CA ALA A 11 -11.41 0.93 21.06
C ALA A 11 -12.19 -0.36 21.28
N THR A 12 -11.51 -1.49 21.17
CA THR A 12 -12.04 -2.81 21.50
C THR A 12 -10.94 -3.65 22.11
N SER A 13 -11.33 -4.67 22.84
CA SER A 13 -10.41 -5.63 23.44
C SER A 13 -10.94 -7.04 23.21
N VAL A 14 -10.06 -7.93 22.76
CA VAL A 14 -10.38 -9.34 22.50
C VAL A 14 -9.37 -10.21 23.21
N LYS A 15 -9.85 -11.29 23.85
CA LYS A 15 -9.00 -12.29 24.47
C LYS A 15 -9.02 -13.56 23.62
N GLY A 16 -7.88 -14.18 23.45
CA GLY A 16 -7.77 -15.43 22.69
C GLY A 16 -6.34 -15.90 22.55
N THR A 17 -6.16 -17.05 21.90
CA THR A 17 -4.88 -17.64 21.52
C THR A 17 -4.87 -17.92 20.02
N GLY A 18 -3.74 -17.79 19.36
CA GLY A 18 -3.61 -17.99 17.91
C GLY A 18 -4.13 -16.82 17.11
N GLN A 19 -4.78 -17.09 15.97
CA GLN A 19 -5.33 -16.07 15.10
C GLN A 19 -6.61 -15.49 15.69
N ILE A 20 -6.64 -14.17 15.86
CA ILE A 20 -7.78 -13.43 16.38
C ILE A 20 -8.33 -12.52 15.28
N GLN A 21 -9.64 -12.50 15.10
CA GLN A 21 -10.33 -11.57 14.21
C GLN A 21 -11.28 -10.71 15.04
N THR A 22 -11.28 -9.40 14.77
CA THR A 22 -12.23 -8.48 15.40
C THR A 22 -12.72 -7.46 14.37
N ARG A 23 -13.85 -6.84 14.66
CA ARG A 23 -14.44 -5.79 13.84
C ARG A 23 -14.65 -4.54 14.68
N MET A 24 -14.27 -3.40 14.11
CA MET A 24 -14.55 -2.08 14.67
C MET A 24 -15.31 -1.25 13.65
N GLU A 25 -16.31 -0.52 14.09
CA GLU A 25 -17.08 0.38 13.24
C GLU A 25 -16.65 1.83 13.51
N VAL A 26 -16.37 2.55 12.44
CA VAL A 26 -16.06 3.99 12.49
C VAL A 26 -17.16 4.73 11.75
N ALA A 27 -17.91 5.56 12.46
CA ALA A 27 -19.00 6.30 11.88
C ALA A 27 -18.49 7.46 11.00
N ASN A 28 -18.96 7.51 9.76
CA ASN A 28 -18.68 8.58 8.78
C ASN A 28 -17.20 9.01 8.73
N PRO A 29 -16.25 8.08 8.50
CA PRO A 29 -14.85 8.44 8.46
C PRO A 29 -14.53 9.35 7.28
N GLY A 30 -13.59 10.26 7.47
CA GLY A 30 -12.96 10.98 6.36
C GLY A 30 -12.33 9.99 5.38
N LYS A 31 -12.69 10.11 4.10
CA LYS A 31 -12.25 9.16 3.08
C LYS A 31 -10.91 9.58 2.49
N TRP A 32 -10.03 8.60 2.35
CA TRP A 32 -8.75 8.79 1.69
C TRP A 32 -8.91 8.87 0.16
N SER A 33 -8.23 9.81 -0.45
CA SER A 33 -7.99 9.87 -1.90
C SER A 33 -6.62 10.50 -2.17
N ALA A 34 -6.11 10.42 -3.40
CA ALA A 34 -4.85 11.07 -3.76
C ALA A 34 -4.88 12.61 -3.59
N GLU A 35 -6.06 13.21 -3.69
CA GLU A 35 -6.25 14.65 -3.48
C GLU A 35 -6.46 15.01 -2.00
N ASN A 36 -6.96 14.07 -1.21
CA ASN A 36 -7.23 14.25 0.21
C ASN A 36 -6.79 13.01 1.00
N PRO A 37 -5.50 12.85 1.29
CA PRO A 37 -4.93 11.62 1.86
C PRO A 37 -5.15 11.53 3.37
N ILE A 38 -6.39 11.47 3.81
CA ILE A 38 -6.76 11.35 5.22
C ILE A 38 -6.39 9.95 5.72
N LEU A 39 -5.55 9.89 6.75
CA LEU A 39 -5.14 8.66 7.42
C LEU A 39 -5.55 8.67 8.88
N TYR A 40 -6.07 7.54 9.33
CA TYR A 40 -6.30 7.18 10.71
C TYR A 40 -5.17 6.30 11.21
N THR A 41 -5.00 6.17 12.53
CA THR A 41 -4.01 5.25 13.10
C THR A 41 -4.71 4.16 13.91
N LEU A 42 -4.59 2.92 13.46
CA LEU A 42 -4.92 1.76 14.28
C LEU A 42 -3.71 1.45 15.18
N ILE A 43 -3.93 1.42 16.48
CA ILE A 43 -2.93 0.94 17.43
C ILE A 43 -3.36 -0.44 17.91
N ALA A 44 -2.62 -1.47 17.52
CA ALA A 44 -2.79 -2.82 18.04
C ALA A 44 -1.83 -3.00 19.23
N THR A 45 -2.38 -3.32 20.40
CA THR A 45 -1.59 -3.53 21.62
C THR A 45 -1.74 -4.98 22.07
N LEU A 46 -0.63 -5.71 22.07
CA LEU A 46 -0.58 -7.05 22.64
C LEU A 46 -0.28 -6.95 24.13
N LYS A 47 -1.08 -7.64 24.94
CA LYS A 47 -0.88 -7.73 26.40
C LYS A 47 -0.81 -9.18 26.85
N ASP A 48 0.10 -9.50 27.76
CA ASP A 48 0.13 -10.75 28.49
C ASP A 48 0.00 -10.46 29.99
N LYS A 49 -0.94 -11.13 30.66
CA LYS A 49 -1.24 -10.95 32.09
C LYS A 49 -1.43 -9.51 32.56
N GLY A 50 -1.79 -8.61 31.66
CA GLY A 50 -2.01 -7.18 31.92
C GLY A 50 -0.87 -6.27 31.46
N ASP A 51 0.32 -6.80 31.27
CA ASP A 51 1.48 -6.06 30.81
C ASP A 51 1.47 -5.89 29.28
N VAL A 52 1.93 -4.74 28.82
CA VAL A 52 2.07 -4.47 27.38
C VAL A 52 3.33 -5.16 26.85
N VAL A 53 3.14 -6.10 25.91
CA VAL A 53 4.22 -6.85 25.27
C VAL A 53 4.67 -6.19 23.98
N GLU A 54 3.69 -5.70 23.16
CA GLU A 54 3.99 -5.10 21.87
C GLU A 54 2.94 -4.06 21.52
N VAL A 55 3.35 -3.02 20.79
CA VAL A 55 2.48 -1.98 20.23
C VAL A 55 2.79 -1.81 18.75
N ILE A 56 1.79 -2.04 17.90
CA ILE A 56 1.93 -1.95 16.45
C ILE A 56 1.01 -0.84 15.94
N PRO A 57 1.54 0.31 15.52
CA PRO A 57 0.78 1.34 14.82
C PRO A 57 0.63 0.98 13.34
N VAL A 58 -0.59 1.14 12.79
CA VAL A 58 -0.89 0.93 11.38
C VAL A 58 -1.69 2.12 10.85
N ASN A 59 -1.23 2.72 9.76
CA ASN A 59 -2.01 3.74 9.06
C ASN A 59 -3.18 3.10 8.32
N VAL A 60 -4.35 3.71 8.40
CA VAL A 60 -5.58 3.22 7.78
C VAL A 60 -6.23 4.33 6.95
N GLY A 61 -6.35 4.12 5.66
CA GLY A 61 -7.10 5.00 4.75
C GLY A 61 -8.48 4.39 4.45
N PHE A 62 -9.55 5.06 4.84
CA PHE A 62 -10.90 4.62 4.49
C PHE A 62 -11.20 4.96 3.04
N ARG A 63 -11.25 3.96 2.17
CA ARG A 63 -11.62 4.13 0.77
C ARG A 63 -12.42 2.95 0.26
N LYS A 64 -13.20 3.19 -0.78
CA LYS A 64 -13.88 2.14 -1.54
C LYS A 64 -13.41 2.22 -2.99
N ILE A 65 -12.95 1.10 -3.53
CA ILE A 65 -12.56 0.97 -4.93
C ILE A 65 -13.58 0.08 -5.63
N GLU A 66 -14.11 0.51 -6.77
CA GLU A 66 -15.12 -0.20 -7.53
C GLU A 66 -14.78 -0.18 -9.02
N LEU A 67 -15.09 -1.28 -9.70
CA LEU A 67 -15.13 -1.33 -11.16
C LEU A 67 -16.59 -1.26 -11.59
N LYS A 68 -16.95 -0.18 -12.28
CA LYS A 68 -18.33 0.03 -12.72
C LYS A 68 -18.34 0.74 -14.08
N ASN A 69 -19.12 0.23 -15.04
CA ASN A 69 -19.25 0.78 -16.38
C ASN A 69 -17.88 0.99 -17.07
N ALA A 70 -17.00 -0.02 -16.98
CA ALA A 70 -15.62 0.02 -17.49
C ALA A 70 -14.75 1.16 -16.91
N GLN A 71 -15.10 1.70 -15.75
CA GLN A 71 -14.35 2.73 -15.04
C GLN A 71 -13.92 2.24 -13.67
N ILE A 72 -12.77 2.74 -13.19
CA ILE A 72 -12.34 2.59 -11.79
C ILE A 72 -12.87 3.79 -11.02
N LEU A 73 -13.64 3.49 -9.98
CA LEU A 73 -14.15 4.50 -9.07
C LEU A 73 -13.43 4.40 -7.72
N VAL A 74 -13.06 5.55 -7.17
CA VAL A 74 -12.60 5.67 -5.79
C VAL A 74 -13.62 6.52 -5.03
N ASN A 75 -14.18 5.95 -3.97
CA ASN A 75 -15.25 6.57 -3.18
C ASN A 75 -16.46 7.00 -4.02
N GLY A 76 -16.78 6.22 -5.06
CA GLY A 76 -17.91 6.46 -5.95
C GLY A 76 -17.65 7.49 -7.08
N GLN A 77 -16.44 8.07 -7.17
CA GLN A 77 -16.04 9.00 -8.20
C GLN A 77 -15.08 8.34 -9.21
N PRO A 78 -15.28 8.52 -10.53
CA PRO A 78 -14.34 8.05 -11.52
C PRO A 78 -12.97 8.70 -11.33
N VAL A 79 -11.90 7.91 -11.44
CA VAL A 79 -10.52 8.40 -11.30
C VAL A 79 -9.77 8.24 -12.61
N LEU A 80 -9.13 9.33 -13.05
CA LEU A 80 -8.13 9.30 -14.11
C LEU A 80 -6.74 9.20 -13.46
N PHE A 81 -6.04 8.09 -13.71
CA PHE A 81 -4.66 7.92 -13.23
C PHE A 81 -3.69 8.69 -14.14
N LYS A 82 -3.23 9.84 -13.68
CA LYS A 82 -2.15 10.62 -14.27
C LYS A 82 -0.84 10.18 -13.60
N GLY A 83 -0.23 9.12 -14.13
CA GLY A 83 0.85 8.42 -13.47
C GLY A 83 2.16 8.37 -14.22
N VAL A 84 3.21 8.00 -13.51
CA VAL A 84 4.56 7.75 -14.04
C VAL A 84 5.05 6.37 -13.59
N ASN A 85 5.98 5.80 -14.35
CA ASN A 85 6.75 4.65 -13.92
C ASN A 85 7.93 5.12 -13.06
N ARG A 86 8.24 4.36 -12.02
CA ARG A 86 9.38 4.62 -11.15
C ARG A 86 10.20 3.36 -10.92
N HIS A 87 11.49 3.45 -11.14
CA HIS A 87 12.46 2.49 -10.66
C HIS A 87 13.00 2.92 -9.30
N GLU A 88 13.30 1.95 -8.44
CA GLU A 88 13.94 2.20 -7.15
C GLU A 88 15.46 2.21 -7.32
N MET A 89 15.94 3.28 -7.96
CA MET A 89 17.33 3.47 -8.31
C MET A 89 17.79 4.89 -8.01
N ASP A 90 19.01 5.00 -7.49
CA ASP A 90 19.71 6.27 -7.24
C ASP A 90 21.00 6.28 -8.06
N PRO A 91 21.36 7.41 -8.73
CA PRO A 91 22.55 7.49 -9.57
C PRO A 91 23.86 7.26 -8.82
N ASP A 92 23.88 7.56 -7.52
CA ASP A 92 25.08 7.45 -6.70
C ASP A 92 25.10 6.16 -5.86
N ASN A 93 23.93 5.68 -5.42
CA ASN A 93 23.80 4.58 -4.48
C ASN A 93 23.22 3.29 -5.09
N GLY A 94 22.92 3.27 -6.40
CA GLY A 94 22.36 2.12 -7.10
C GLY A 94 20.93 1.79 -6.64
N TYR A 95 20.68 0.55 -6.22
CA TYR A 95 19.35 0.08 -5.79
C TYR A 95 18.99 0.45 -4.34
N TYR A 96 19.64 1.42 -3.77
CA TYR A 96 19.30 1.95 -2.45
C TYR A 96 18.83 3.40 -2.57
N LEU A 97 17.61 3.67 -2.05
CA LEU A 97 17.08 5.03 -1.95
C LEU A 97 16.93 5.44 -0.49
N SER A 98 17.46 6.61 -0.16
CA SER A 98 17.19 7.21 1.15
C SER A 98 15.74 7.68 1.26
N PRO A 99 15.18 7.77 2.49
CA PRO A 99 13.85 8.36 2.70
C PRO A 99 13.71 9.76 2.07
N GLN A 100 14.77 10.56 2.13
CA GLN A 100 14.80 11.92 1.56
C GLN A 100 14.65 11.91 0.04
N ARG A 101 15.30 10.95 -0.65
CA ARG A 101 15.16 10.78 -2.10
C ARG A 101 13.75 10.35 -2.47
N MET A 102 13.16 9.41 -1.74
CA MET A 102 11.77 8.99 -1.96
C MET A 102 10.79 10.16 -1.81
N ILE A 103 10.96 10.97 -0.76
CA ILE A 103 10.13 12.17 -0.54
C ILE A 103 10.34 13.20 -1.66
N GLN A 104 11.56 13.35 -2.15
CA GLN A 104 11.87 14.24 -3.28
C GLN A 104 11.11 13.81 -4.54
N ASP A 105 11.15 12.51 -4.88
CA ASP A 105 10.41 11.95 -6.02
C ASP A 105 8.92 12.27 -5.91
N ILE A 106 8.32 12.05 -4.75
CA ILE A 106 6.90 12.32 -4.50
C ILE A 106 6.59 13.82 -4.64
N LYS A 107 7.43 14.70 -4.07
CA LYS A 107 7.23 16.15 -4.19
C LYS A 107 7.26 16.62 -5.64
N ILE A 108 8.18 16.07 -6.44
CA ILE A 108 8.23 16.35 -7.87
C ILE A 108 6.96 15.87 -8.56
N MET A 109 6.52 14.64 -8.32
CA MET A 109 5.27 14.11 -8.88
C MET A 109 4.07 15.01 -8.54
N LYS A 110 3.92 15.42 -7.28
CA LYS A 110 2.83 16.32 -6.85
C LYS A 110 2.92 17.69 -7.49
N ALA A 111 4.12 18.25 -7.64
CA ALA A 111 4.33 19.56 -8.31
C ALA A 111 3.91 19.53 -9.79
N PHE A 112 4.03 18.37 -10.45
CA PHE A 112 3.57 18.15 -11.83
C PHE A 112 2.15 17.59 -11.93
N ASN A 113 1.37 17.65 -10.84
CA ASN A 113 -0.02 17.17 -10.81
C ASN A 113 -0.17 15.67 -11.18
N ILE A 114 0.82 14.86 -10.82
CA ILE A 114 0.80 13.41 -10.94
C ILE A 114 0.11 12.85 -9.70
N ASN A 115 -0.87 11.95 -9.89
CA ASN A 115 -1.63 11.34 -8.82
C ASN A 115 -1.42 9.83 -8.67
N ALA A 116 -0.58 9.24 -9.53
CA ALA A 116 -0.34 7.80 -9.53
C ALA A 116 1.12 7.47 -9.85
N VAL A 117 1.60 6.35 -9.35
CA VAL A 117 2.93 5.82 -9.64
C VAL A 117 2.86 4.29 -9.83
N ARG A 118 3.57 3.79 -10.83
CA ARG A 118 3.74 2.36 -11.03
C ARG A 118 5.13 1.96 -10.52
N THR A 119 5.18 0.94 -9.65
CA THR A 119 6.44 0.39 -9.14
C THR A 119 7.05 -0.55 -10.17
N SER A 120 7.66 0.02 -11.20
CA SER A 120 8.22 -0.77 -12.30
C SER A 120 9.63 -1.27 -11.96
N HIS A 121 9.91 -2.62 -12.00
CA HIS A 121 8.97 -3.69 -12.29
C HIS A 121 9.00 -4.72 -11.15
N TYR A 122 8.93 -4.27 -9.92
CA TYR A 122 9.12 -5.05 -8.70
C TYR A 122 8.55 -4.31 -7.47
N PRO A 123 8.29 -5.00 -6.37
CA PRO A 123 7.93 -4.35 -5.12
C PRO A 123 9.03 -3.39 -4.67
N ASN A 124 8.63 -2.20 -4.25
CA ASN A 124 9.54 -1.19 -3.70
C ASN A 124 9.70 -1.36 -2.18
N ASP A 125 10.56 -0.55 -1.56
CA ASP A 125 10.70 -0.46 -0.11
C ASP A 125 9.35 -0.19 0.57
N ASN A 126 9.14 -0.75 1.76
CA ASN A 126 7.89 -0.57 2.50
C ASN A 126 7.59 0.91 2.78
N LEU A 127 8.63 1.69 3.08
CA LEU A 127 8.49 3.12 3.32
C LEU A 127 7.93 3.88 2.10
N TRP A 128 8.23 3.41 0.87
CA TRP A 128 7.68 4.03 -0.34
C TRP A 128 6.15 4.03 -0.34
N TYR A 129 5.55 2.91 0.00
CA TYR A 129 4.08 2.80 0.06
C TYR A 129 3.48 3.65 1.18
N ASP A 130 4.12 3.66 2.36
CA ASP A 130 3.69 4.51 3.47
C ASP A 130 3.77 6.01 3.12
N LEU A 131 4.77 6.40 2.34
CA LEU A 131 4.88 7.76 1.81
C LEU A 131 3.80 8.04 0.75
N CYS A 132 3.50 7.10 -0.14
CA CYS A 132 2.41 7.25 -1.11
C CYS A 132 1.06 7.43 -0.39
N ASP A 133 0.81 6.69 0.68
CA ASP A 133 -0.41 6.85 1.49
C ASP A 133 -0.50 8.25 2.12
N ARG A 134 0.62 8.74 2.67
CA ARG A 134 0.68 10.05 3.35
C ARG A 134 0.61 11.25 2.41
N TYR A 135 1.25 11.15 1.25
CA TYR A 135 1.30 12.25 0.28
C TYR A 135 0.18 12.20 -0.75
N GLY A 136 -0.60 11.13 -0.80
CA GLY A 136 -1.71 10.96 -1.71
C GLY A 136 -1.25 10.60 -3.13
N LEU A 137 -0.74 9.40 -3.32
CA LEU A 137 -0.48 8.80 -4.63
C LEU A 137 -1.18 7.44 -4.72
N TYR A 138 -1.89 7.22 -5.81
CA TYR A 138 -2.32 5.88 -6.17
C TYR A 138 -1.11 5.06 -6.60
N VAL A 139 -1.08 3.78 -6.26
CA VAL A 139 0.03 2.90 -6.60
C VAL A 139 -0.45 1.75 -7.47
N VAL A 140 0.16 1.57 -8.64
CA VAL A 140 0.09 0.35 -9.41
C VAL A 140 1.25 -0.53 -8.95
N ALA A 141 0.99 -1.33 -7.92
CA ALA A 141 2.00 -2.18 -7.30
C ALA A 141 2.26 -3.41 -8.15
N GLU A 142 3.52 -3.63 -8.53
CA GLU A 142 3.93 -4.81 -9.27
C GLU A 142 4.51 -5.88 -8.34
N ALA A 143 4.11 -7.13 -8.61
CA ALA A 143 4.78 -8.27 -8.04
C ALA A 143 6.11 -8.51 -8.78
N ASN A 144 7.10 -9.10 -8.12
CA ASN A 144 8.39 -9.42 -8.74
C ASN A 144 8.27 -10.63 -9.68
N VAL A 145 7.59 -10.44 -10.82
CA VAL A 145 7.36 -11.46 -11.85
C VAL A 145 7.76 -10.99 -13.26
N GLU A 146 8.42 -9.83 -13.36
CA GLU A 146 8.95 -9.29 -14.61
C GLU A 146 9.95 -10.26 -15.24
N SER A 147 9.75 -10.58 -16.50
CA SER A 147 10.60 -11.51 -17.26
C SER A 147 10.72 -11.10 -18.74
N HIS A 148 10.71 -9.80 -19.02
CA HIS A 148 10.73 -9.23 -20.38
C HIS A 148 11.85 -9.79 -21.24
N GLY A 149 13.05 -9.99 -20.69
CA GLY A 149 14.23 -10.52 -21.39
C GLY A 149 14.12 -11.99 -21.80
N ILE A 150 13.10 -12.73 -21.33
CA ILE A 150 12.87 -14.15 -21.64
C ILE A 150 11.53 -14.26 -22.39
N GLY A 151 11.53 -13.82 -23.65
CA GLY A 151 10.33 -13.79 -24.48
C GLY A 151 10.00 -15.12 -25.19
N GLY A 152 8.87 -15.14 -25.90
CA GLY A 152 8.44 -16.23 -26.76
C GLY A 152 8.04 -17.50 -26.02
N HIS A 153 8.41 -18.66 -26.57
CA HIS A 153 8.05 -19.97 -26.00
C HIS A 153 8.77 -20.34 -24.71
N LYS A 154 9.83 -19.64 -24.36
CA LYS A 154 10.67 -19.87 -23.17
C LYS A 154 10.26 -19.02 -21.96
N THR A 155 9.13 -18.33 -22.00
CA THR A 155 8.71 -17.46 -20.89
C THR A 155 8.61 -18.24 -19.58
N LEU A 156 9.00 -17.65 -18.47
CA LEU A 156 8.93 -18.26 -17.14
C LEU A 156 7.49 -18.67 -16.78
N ALA A 157 6.48 -17.94 -17.27
CA ALA A 157 5.07 -18.24 -17.06
C ALA A 157 4.63 -19.60 -17.64
N ARG A 158 5.35 -20.13 -18.62
CA ARG A 158 5.08 -21.47 -19.20
C ARG A 158 5.85 -22.59 -18.53
N ASN A 159 6.77 -22.29 -17.64
CA ASN A 159 7.56 -23.27 -16.93
C ASN A 159 6.89 -23.63 -15.59
N PRO A 160 6.41 -24.89 -15.40
CA PRO A 160 5.72 -25.31 -14.18
C PRO A 160 6.52 -25.08 -12.90
N LEU A 161 7.87 -25.09 -12.97
CA LEU A 161 8.74 -24.84 -11.82
C LEU A 161 8.55 -23.42 -11.24
N PHE A 162 8.09 -22.45 -12.05
CA PHE A 162 7.85 -21.08 -11.61
C PHE A 162 6.41 -20.81 -11.13
N ALA A 163 5.48 -21.76 -11.29
CA ALA A 163 4.07 -21.56 -10.96
C ALA A 163 3.88 -21.14 -9.51
N LYS A 164 4.52 -21.84 -8.57
CA LYS A 164 4.46 -21.51 -7.12
C LYS A 164 5.06 -20.14 -6.84
N ALA A 165 6.21 -19.81 -7.42
CA ALA A 165 6.87 -18.53 -7.22
C ALA A 165 6.01 -17.37 -7.73
N HIS A 166 5.38 -17.49 -8.90
CA HIS A 166 4.47 -16.49 -9.44
C HIS A 166 3.26 -16.29 -8.52
N LEU A 167 2.63 -17.36 -8.07
CA LEU A 167 1.48 -17.30 -7.18
C LEU A 167 1.83 -16.62 -5.86
N GLU A 168 2.88 -17.06 -5.19
CA GLU A 168 3.29 -16.52 -3.89
C GLU A 168 3.69 -15.04 -3.96
N ARG A 169 4.40 -14.62 -5.01
CA ARG A 169 4.78 -13.22 -5.20
C ARG A 169 3.56 -12.32 -5.38
N ASN A 170 2.58 -12.76 -6.17
CA ASN A 170 1.33 -12.02 -6.34
C ASN A 170 0.51 -12.00 -5.03
N GLN A 171 0.39 -13.12 -4.33
CA GLN A 171 -0.31 -13.17 -3.04
C GLN A 171 0.30 -12.21 -2.03
N ARG A 172 1.63 -12.21 -1.87
CA ARG A 172 2.33 -11.30 -0.96
C ARG A 172 2.12 -9.84 -1.34
N ASN A 173 2.16 -9.51 -2.63
CA ASN A 173 1.91 -8.15 -3.11
C ASN A 173 0.49 -7.69 -2.76
N VAL A 174 -0.52 -8.53 -2.97
CA VAL A 174 -1.90 -8.23 -2.60
C VAL A 174 -2.06 -8.10 -1.09
N GLN A 175 -1.54 -9.05 -0.30
CA GLN A 175 -1.63 -9.05 1.16
C GLN A 175 -0.97 -7.82 1.79
N ARG A 176 0.21 -7.43 1.27
CA ARG A 176 0.91 -6.22 1.73
C ARG A 176 0.11 -4.95 1.45
N SER A 177 -0.59 -4.89 0.32
CA SER A 177 -1.22 -3.68 -0.20
C SER A 177 -2.75 -3.67 0.00
N TYR A 178 -3.26 -4.40 0.98
CA TYR A 178 -4.69 -4.60 1.20
C TYR A 178 -5.43 -3.32 1.64
N ASN A 179 -4.72 -2.41 2.28
CA ASN A 179 -5.26 -1.14 2.78
C ASN A 179 -4.67 0.05 2.05
#